data_cb1ffa20ef10a89ad38788d784d6cfbd
#
_entry.id   cb1ffa20ef10a89ad38788d784d6cfbd
#
_cell.length_a   1.000
_cell.length_b   1.000
_cell.length_c   1.000
_cell.angle_alpha   90.00
_cell.angle_beta   90.00
_cell.angle_gamma   90.00
#
_symmetry.space_group_name_H-M   'P 1'
#
loop_
_entity.id
_entity.type
_entity.pdbx_description
1 polymer ?
#
loop_
_entity_poly.entity_id
_entity_poly.type
_entity_poly.pdbx_seq_one_letter_code
_entity_poly.pdbx_strand_id
1 'polypeptide(L)'
;MKEKVKSYYEPLINHYTPDDTRYVSWLSQNNQHLRYFQLIDNIDFNFSSVLDVGCGVGDLWKYLNKNHFNLKDYKGIDVLDEMIDGAKTKFDKIKDKFECVDVFDYFGTHDYVVSLGTISTRVFDDDEEQKAYGYNFLDKLNTLSTKGFAINFLTDYTDERIKTNELFYYSPELMYTYCKM
;
A
#
# COMPACT_ATOMS: atom_id res chain seq x y z
N MET A 1 2.30 -13.27 9.85
CA MET A 1 2.19 -11.94 9.21
C MET A 1 0.73 -11.53 9.02
N LYS A 2 -0.10 -12.20 8.21
CA LYS A 2 -1.53 -11.84 7.96
C LYS A 2 -2.32 -11.57 9.24
N GLU A 3 -2.16 -12.40 10.29
CA GLU A 3 -2.87 -12.23 11.57
C GLU A 3 -2.52 -10.91 12.29
N LYS A 4 -1.26 -10.47 12.24
CA LYS A 4 -0.83 -9.18 12.82
C LYS A 4 -1.45 -8.00 12.06
N VAL A 5 -1.44 -8.06 10.71
CA VAL A 5 -2.11 -7.06 9.87
C VAL A 5 -3.60 -7.03 10.17
N LYS A 6 -4.27 -8.20 10.24
CA LYS A 6 -5.67 -8.31 10.57
C LYS A 6 -6.00 -7.70 11.93
N SER A 7 -5.22 -8.02 12.95
CA SER A 7 -5.39 -7.48 14.30
C SER A 7 -5.33 -5.95 14.36
N TYR A 8 -4.48 -5.33 13.52
CA TYR A 8 -4.39 -3.87 13.40
C TYR A 8 -5.64 -3.26 12.76
N TYR A 9 -6.15 -3.87 11.67
CA TYR A 9 -7.27 -3.32 10.92
C TYR A 9 -8.65 -3.72 11.45
N GLU A 10 -8.78 -4.82 12.19
CA GLU A 10 -10.05 -5.35 12.68
C GLU A 10 -10.89 -4.33 13.47
N PRO A 11 -10.34 -3.52 14.41
CA PRO A 11 -11.10 -2.48 15.08
C PRO A 11 -11.64 -1.40 14.12
N LEU A 12 -10.88 -1.07 13.07
CA LEU A 12 -11.28 -0.08 12.08
C LEU A 12 -12.38 -0.63 11.17
N ILE A 13 -12.22 -1.87 10.71
CA ILE A 13 -13.19 -2.60 9.89
C ILE A 13 -14.53 -2.75 10.61
N ASN A 14 -14.50 -3.04 11.90
CA ASN A 14 -15.70 -3.20 12.71
C ASN A 14 -16.42 -1.86 13.02
N HIS A 15 -15.71 -0.74 12.96
CA HIS A 15 -16.25 0.56 13.35
C HIS A 15 -16.64 1.44 12.16
N TYR A 16 -15.92 1.36 11.05
CA TYR A 16 -16.12 2.20 9.87
C TYR A 16 -16.66 1.38 8.68
N THR A 17 -17.07 2.05 7.63
CA THR A 17 -17.49 1.44 6.37
C THR A 17 -16.41 1.62 5.30
N PRO A 18 -16.38 0.81 4.23
CA PRO A 18 -15.42 0.94 3.14
C PRO A 18 -15.38 2.32 2.44
N ASP A 19 -16.41 3.15 2.60
CA ASP A 19 -16.44 4.51 2.07
C ASP A 19 -15.78 5.55 2.98
N ASP A 20 -15.50 5.18 4.22
CA ASP A 20 -14.78 6.03 5.18
C ASP A 20 -13.28 5.76 5.11
N THR A 21 -12.47 6.80 4.92
CA THR A 21 -11.01 6.64 4.82
C THR A 21 -10.37 6.06 6.08
N ARG A 22 -11.03 6.18 7.25
CA ARG A 22 -10.58 5.58 8.51
C ARG A 22 -10.66 4.06 8.51
N TYR A 23 -11.49 3.47 7.65
CA TYR A 23 -11.54 2.02 7.44
C TYR A 23 -10.16 1.45 7.05
N VAL A 24 -9.41 2.21 6.25
CA VAL A 24 -8.05 1.91 5.80
C VAL A 24 -6.99 2.76 6.53
N SER A 25 -7.29 3.18 7.77
CA SER A 25 -6.37 3.89 8.68
C SER A 25 -5.91 5.29 8.21
N TRP A 26 -6.67 5.97 7.33
CA TRP A 26 -6.39 7.35 6.98
C TRP A 26 -7.24 8.34 7.78
N LEU A 27 -6.60 9.37 8.34
CA LEU A 27 -7.28 10.39 9.15
C LEU A 27 -8.32 11.20 8.36
N SER A 28 -8.07 11.41 7.07
CA SER A 28 -8.99 12.11 6.17
C SER A 28 -8.65 11.83 4.70
N GLN A 29 -9.64 12.05 3.82
CA GLN A 29 -9.46 11.97 2.38
C GLN A 29 -8.40 12.95 1.84
N ASN A 30 -8.33 14.17 2.38
CA ASN A 30 -7.32 15.14 1.96
C ASN A 30 -5.91 14.67 2.31
N ASN A 31 -5.71 14.08 3.48
CA ASN A 31 -4.43 13.51 3.88
C ASN A 31 -4.03 12.34 2.97
N GLN A 32 -4.96 11.44 2.66
CA GLN A 32 -4.76 10.33 1.73
C GLN A 32 -4.41 10.84 0.31
N HIS A 33 -5.19 11.80 -0.23
CA HIS A 33 -4.94 12.36 -1.56
C HIS A 33 -3.60 13.10 -1.67
N LEU A 34 -3.19 13.82 -0.61
CA LEU A 34 -1.88 14.47 -0.59
C LEU A 34 -0.75 13.44 -0.71
N ARG A 35 -0.87 12.29 -0.05
CA ARG A 35 0.13 11.22 -0.15
C ARG A 35 0.12 10.54 -1.51
N TYR A 36 -1.05 10.32 -2.11
CA TYR A 36 -1.14 9.86 -3.50
C TYR A 36 -0.42 10.83 -4.44
N PHE A 37 -0.75 12.12 -4.35
CA PHE A 37 -0.10 13.14 -5.16
C PHE A 37 1.43 13.11 -5.00
N GLN A 38 1.94 13.16 -3.78
CA GLN A 38 3.39 13.15 -3.53
C GLN A 38 4.09 11.89 -4.03
N LEU A 39 3.43 10.73 -3.95
CA LEU A 39 4.02 9.46 -4.35
C LEU A 39 4.11 9.32 -5.88
N ILE A 40 3.12 9.82 -6.60
CA ILE A 40 2.96 9.56 -8.03
C ILE A 40 3.16 10.78 -8.94
N ASP A 41 3.37 11.98 -8.38
CA ASP A 41 3.47 13.24 -9.15
C ASP A 41 4.57 13.21 -10.23
N ASN A 42 5.64 12.47 -9.98
CA ASN A 42 6.76 12.36 -10.91
C ASN A 42 6.72 11.08 -11.77
N ILE A 43 5.60 10.35 -11.77
CA ILE A 43 5.45 9.11 -12.52
C ILE A 43 4.39 9.28 -13.60
N ASP A 44 4.78 9.08 -14.85
CA ASP A 44 3.82 9.01 -15.95
C ASP A 44 3.21 7.61 -16.06
N PHE A 45 2.04 7.43 -15.49
CA PHE A 45 1.28 6.18 -15.59
C PHE A 45 0.50 5.99 -16.90
N ASN A 46 0.45 7.01 -17.76
CA ASN A 46 -0.31 6.90 -19.01
C ASN A 46 0.19 5.73 -19.87
N PHE A 47 -0.76 4.94 -20.36
CA PHE A 47 -0.50 3.72 -21.13
C PHE A 47 0.37 2.67 -20.41
N SER A 48 0.45 2.74 -19.09
CA SER A 48 1.21 1.79 -18.27
C SER A 48 0.28 0.88 -17.47
N SER A 49 0.76 -0.34 -17.18
CA SER A 49 0.14 -1.23 -16.20
C SER A 49 0.59 -0.88 -14.79
N VAL A 50 -0.34 -0.84 -13.84
CA VAL A 50 -0.08 -0.49 -12.44
C VAL A 50 -0.54 -1.61 -11.52
N LEU A 51 0.36 -2.07 -10.65
CA LEU A 51 0.04 -2.93 -9.51
C LEU A 51 -0.01 -2.08 -8.24
N ASP A 52 -1.14 -2.13 -7.55
CA ASP A 52 -1.37 -1.48 -6.25
C ASP A 52 -1.28 -2.52 -5.14
N VAL A 53 -0.17 -2.50 -4.38
CA VAL A 53 0.11 -3.47 -3.31
C VAL A 53 -0.35 -2.93 -1.97
N GLY A 54 -1.23 -3.66 -1.29
CA GLY A 54 -1.98 -3.18 -0.14
C GLY A 54 -3.04 -2.19 -0.56
N CYS A 55 -3.81 -2.53 -1.60
CA CYS A 55 -4.77 -1.64 -2.25
C CYS A 55 -5.95 -1.26 -1.34
N GLY A 56 -6.13 -1.95 -0.20
CA GLY A 56 -7.27 -1.76 0.67
C GLY A 56 -8.59 -1.87 -0.09
N VAL A 57 -9.44 -0.88 0.07
CA VAL A 57 -10.75 -0.81 -0.63
C VAL A 57 -10.68 -0.14 -2.01
N GLY A 58 -9.50 -0.06 -2.63
CA GLY A 58 -9.30 0.44 -4.00
C GLY A 58 -9.31 1.96 -4.15
N ASP A 59 -8.95 2.70 -3.11
CA ASP A 59 -9.00 4.17 -3.14
C ASP A 59 -7.97 4.79 -4.09
N LEU A 60 -6.81 4.16 -4.31
CA LEU A 60 -5.85 4.62 -5.32
C LEU A 60 -6.46 4.51 -6.73
N TRP A 61 -7.14 3.42 -7.05
CA TRP A 61 -7.89 3.32 -8.32
C TRP A 61 -8.87 4.47 -8.51
N LYS A 62 -9.66 4.77 -7.46
CA LYS A 62 -10.60 5.90 -7.47
C LYS A 62 -9.89 7.23 -7.75
N TYR A 63 -8.74 7.45 -7.11
CA TYR A 63 -7.93 8.64 -7.30
C TYR A 63 -7.39 8.76 -8.72
N LEU A 64 -6.79 7.70 -9.25
CA LEU A 64 -6.23 7.67 -10.62
C LEU A 64 -7.31 7.91 -11.68
N ASN A 65 -8.46 7.21 -11.53
CA ASN A 65 -9.58 7.38 -12.46
C ASN A 65 -10.19 8.78 -12.42
N LYS A 66 -10.35 9.37 -11.22
CA LYS A 66 -10.86 10.74 -11.05
C LYS A 66 -9.92 11.80 -11.65
N ASN A 67 -8.62 11.56 -11.62
CA ASN A 67 -7.61 12.46 -12.19
C ASN A 67 -7.24 12.12 -13.64
N HIS A 68 -8.07 11.30 -14.30
CA HIS A 68 -7.98 11.01 -15.73
C HIS A 68 -6.66 10.35 -16.19
N PHE A 69 -6.02 9.58 -15.32
CA PHE A 69 -4.91 8.74 -15.75
C PHE A 69 -5.39 7.65 -16.70
N ASN A 70 -4.83 7.61 -17.90
CA ASN A 70 -5.19 6.64 -18.93
C ASN A 70 -4.32 5.38 -18.80
N LEU A 71 -4.65 4.52 -17.83
CA LEU A 71 -3.90 3.29 -17.58
C LEU A 71 -4.13 2.26 -18.68
N LYS A 72 -3.08 1.52 -19.04
CA LYS A 72 -3.18 0.31 -19.86
C LYS A 72 -3.88 -0.82 -19.09
N ASP A 73 -3.53 -0.98 -17.82
CA ASP A 73 -4.13 -1.96 -16.91
C ASP A 73 -3.93 -1.53 -15.44
N TYR A 74 -4.78 -2.05 -14.56
CA TYR A 74 -4.68 -1.88 -13.12
C TYR A 74 -4.97 -3.21 -12.43
N LYS A 75 -4.18 -3.53 -11.42
CA LYS A 75 -4.40 -4.66 -10.52
C LYS A 75 -4.20 -4.18 -9.08
N GLY A 76 -5.17 -4.43 -8.22
CA GLY A 76 -5.07 -4.18 -6.77
C GLY A 76 -4.96 -5.51 -6.02
N ILE A 77 -4.00 -5.63 -5.12
CA ILE A 77 -3.84 -6.78 -4.24
C ILE A 77 -3.80 -6.35 -2.78
N ASP A 78 -4.40 -7.14 -1.92
CA ASP A 78 -4.33 -6.97 -0.47
C ASP A 78 -4.33 -8.34 0.22
N VAL A 79 -3.76 -8.40 1.42
CA VAL A 79 -3.69 -9.63 2.21
C VAL A 79 -4.98 -9.93 2.98
N LEU A 80 -5.85 -8.92 3.16
CA LEU A 80 -7.10 -9.02 3.91
C LEU A 80 -8.30 -9.19 2.98
N ASP A 81 -9.07 -10.27 3.21
CA ASP A 81 -10.29 -10.56 2.44
C ASP A 81 -11.31 -9.42 2.57
N GLU A 82 -11.46 -8.86 3.78
CA GLU A 82 -12.39 -7.77 4.07
C GLU A 82 -12.11 -6.50 3.23
N MET A 83 -10.82 -6.21 2.97
CA MET A 83 -10.42 -5.11 2.11
C MET A 83 -10.80 -5.37 0.65
N ILE A 84 -10.51 -6.55 0.16
CA ILE A 84 -10.83 -6.95 -1.23
C ILE A 84 -12.33 -7.03 -1.47
N ASP A 85 -13.10 -7.54 -0.51
CA ASP A 85 -14.57 -7.57 -0.62
C ASP A 85 -15.15 -6.15 -0.64
N GLY A 86 -14.60 -5.23 0.16
CA GLY A 86 -14.92 -3.82 0.12
C GLY A 86 -14.61 -3.19 -1.24
N ALA A 87 -13.42 -3.45 -1.80
CA ALA A 87 -13.01 -2.97 -3.12
C ALA A 87 -13.92 -3.50 -4.24
N LYS A 88 -14.21 -4.81 -4.25
CA LYS A 88 -15.09 -5.45 -5.23
C LYS A 88 -16.51 -4.92 -5.18
N THR A 89 -17.03 -4.67 -3.97
CA THR A 89 -18.37 -4.08 -3.78
C THR A 89 -18.40 -2.64 -4.29
N LYS A 90 -17.38 -1.86 -4.00
CA LYS A 90 -17.25 -0.45 -4.38
C LYS A 90 -17.04 -0.27 -5.88
N PHE A 91 -16.37 -1.20 -6.55
CA PHE A 91 -15.98 -1.15 -7.95
C PHE A 91 -16.42 -2.40 -8.73
N ASP A 92 -17.72 -2.73 -8.71
CA ASP A 92 -18.29 -3.94 -9.33
C ASP A 92 -17.89 -4.14 -10.81
N LYS A 93 -17.77 -3.04 -11.57
CA LYS A 93 -17.39 -3.10 -13.00
C LYS A 93 -15.96 -3.59 -13.26
N ILE A 94 -15.10 -3.52 -12.26
CA ILE A 94 -13.70 -3.95 -12.35
C ILE A 94 -13.31 -4.87 -11.19
N LYS A 95 -14.27 -5.55 -10.58
CA LYS A 95 -14.05 -6.41 -9.41
C LYS A 95 -13.02 -7.52 -9.63
N ASP A 96 -12.86 -7.98 -10.86
CA ASP A 96 -11.84 -8.94 -11.30
C ASP A 96 -10.40 -8.39 -11.22
N LYS A 97 -10.26 -7.07 -11.09
CA LYS A 97 -8.97 -6.41 -10.90
C LYS A 97 -8.48 -6.46 -9.44
N PHE A 98 -9.33 -6.87 -8.49
CA PHE A 98 -8.97 -6.95 -7.07
C PHE A 98 -8.83 -8.41 -6.64
N GLU A 99 -7.71 -8.72 -5.96
CA GLU A 99 -7.36 -10.08 -5.54
C GLU A 99 -6.81 -10.11 -4.12
N CYS A 100 -7.31 -11.07 -3.31
CA CYS A 100 -6.77 -11.32 -1.98
C CYS A 100 -5.56 -12.25 -2.11
N VAL A 101 -4.37 -11.67 -1.99
CA VAL A 101 -3.11 -12.42 -2.08
C VAL A 101 -2.00 -11.65 -1.35
N ASP A 102 -1.10 -12.38 -0.70
CA ASP A 102 0.13 -11.80 -0.17
C ASP A 102 1.07 -11.41 -1.33
N VAL A 103 1.69 -10.23 -1.23
CA VAL A 103 2.62 -9.76 -2.26
C VAL A 103 3.75 -10.75 -2.53
N PHE A 104 4.21 -11.48 -1.51
CA PHE A 104 5.27 -12.48 -1.67
C PHE A 104 4.83 -13.70 -2.48
N ASP A 105 3.53 -14.01 -2.48
CA ASP A 105 2.92 -15.09 -3.24
C ASP A 105 2.36 -14.63 -4.60
N TYR A 106 2.38 -13.33 -4.88
CA TYR A 106 1.92 -12.79 -6.16
C TYR A 106 2.97 -13.00 -7.26
N PHE A 107 2.52 -13.48 -8.40
CA PHE A 107 3.35 -13.71 -9.59
C PHE A 107 2.79 -12.91 -10.77
N GLY A 108 3.56 -11.98 -11.26
CA GLY A 108 3.20 -11.12 -12.38
C GLY A 108 4.11 -9.90 -12.43
N THR A 109 4.21 -9.26 -13.59
CA THR A 109 4.99 -8.03 -13.76
C THR A 109 4.12 -6.92 -14.30
N HIS A 110 4.35 -5.70 -13.82
CA HIS A 110 3.66 -4.50 -14.22
C HIS A 110 4.67 -3.42 -14.60
N ASP A 111 4.25 -2.42 -15.35
CA ASP A 111 5.12 -1.28 -15.65
C ASP A 111 5.55 -0.59 -14.35
N TYR A 112 4.58 -0.29 -13.49
CA TYR A 112 4.81 0.32 -12.19
C TYR A 112 4.15 -0.46 -11.07
N VAL A 113 4.80 -0.47 -9.91
CA VAL A 113 4.26 -1.01 -8.67
C VAL A 113 4.15 0.11 -7.65
N VAL A 114 2.99 0.26 -7.03
CA VAL A 114 2.73 1.30 -6.02
C VAL A 114 2.31 0.64 -4.72
N SER A 115 2.82 1.13 -3.59
CA SER A 115 2.41 0.65 -2.27
C SER A 115 2.33 1.81 -1.27
N LEU A 116 1.14 2.04 -0.71
CA LEU A 116 0.89 3.13 0.23
C LEU A 116 0.39 2.63 1.58
N GLY A 117 1.12 3.01 2.65
CA GLY A 117 0.73 2.72 4.02
C GLY A 117 0.84 1.25 4.43
N THR A 118 1.57 0.43 3.68
CA THR A 118 1.58 -1.02 3.84
C THR A 118 2.65 -1.49 4.81
N ILE A 119 3.93 -1.18 4.56
CA ILE A 119 5.06 -1.76 5.33
C ILE A 119 5.21 -1.21 6.74
N SER A 120 4.55 -0.10 7.04
CA SER A 120 4.63 0.51 8.37
C SER A 120 3.79 -0.19 9.44
N THR A 121 2.88 -1.09 9.08
CA THR A 121 2.23 -1.97 10.06
C THR A 121 3.26 -2.94 10.62
N ARG A 122 3.38 -3.00 11.95
CA ARG A 122 4.32 -3.89 12.61
C ARG A 122 3.81 -5.32 12.55
N VAL A 123 4.52 -6.16 11.84
CA VAL A 123 4.18 -7.59 11.66
C VAL A 123 5.14 -8.52 12.41
N PHE A 124 6.30 -8.02 12.85
CA PHE A 124 7.27 -8.71 13.70
C PHE A 124 7.49 -7.93 14.99
N ASP A 125 7.66 -8.64 16.11
CA ASP A 125 7.92 -8.02 17.42
C ASP A 125 9.38 -7.59 17.53
N ASP A 126 10.30 -8.31 16.90
CA ASP A 126 11.72 -7.95 16.80
C ASP A 126 11.95 -6.91 15.70
N ASP A 127 12.70 -5.86 16.02
CA ASP A 127 12.97 -4.75 15.13
C ASP A 127 13.85 -5.13 13.94
N GLU A 128 14.79 -6.06 14.11
CA GLU A 128 15.66 -6.50 13.01
C GLU A 128 14.88 -7.40 12.02
N GLU A 129 13.98 -8.25 12.53
CA GLU A 129 13.05 -9.01 11.68
C GLU A 129 12.12 -8.08 10.91
N GLN A 130 11.60 -7.02 11.56
CA GLN A 130 10.73 -6.04 10.91
C GLN A 130 11.49 -5.24 9.83
N LYS A 131 12.74 -4.86 10.08
CA LYS A 131 13.60 -4.21 9.06
C LYS A 131 13.86 -5.14 7.89
N ALA A 132 14.24 -6.39 8.16
CA ALA A 132 14.47 -7.40 7.13
C ALA A 132 13.21 -7.61 6.27
N TYR A 133 12.04 -7.66 6.89
CA TYR A 133 10.76 -7.68 6.17
C TYR A 133 10.60 -6.48 5.24
N GLY A 134 10.91 -5.26 5.73
CA GLY A 134 10.86 -4.05 4.91
C GLY A 134 11.76 -4.13 3.68
N TYR A 135 13.00 -4.58 3.83
CA TYR A 135 13.94 -4.75 2.71
C TYR A 135 13.46 -5.82 1.72
N ASN A 136 13.03 -6.98 2.20
CA ASN A 136 12.45 -8.04 1.35
C ASN A 136 11.21 -7.54 0.58
N PHE A 137 10.42 -6.68 1.21
CA PHE A 137 9.25 -6.06 0.56
C PHE A 137 9.68 -5.14 -0.59
N LEU A 138 10.73 -4.30 -0.40
CA LEU A 138 11.29 -3.47 -1.47
C LEU A 138 11.80 -4.31 -2.64
N ASP A 139 12.55 -5.38 -2.36
CA ASP A 139 13.05 -6.31 -3.37
C ASP A 139 11.91 -6.95 -4.17
N LYS A 140 10.84 -7.33 -3.46
CA LYS A 140 9.66 -7.89 -4.11
C LYS A 140 8.98 -6.88 -5.02
N LEU A 141 8.77 -5.63 -4.57
CA LEU A 141 8.21 -4.57 -5.42
C LEU A 141 9.09 -4.33 -6.67
N ASN A 142 10.40 -4.30 -6.48
CA ASN A 142 11.35 -4.16 -7.59
C ASN A 142 11.22 -5.31 -8.61
N THR A 143 11.14 -6.55 -8.12
CA THR A 143 10.97 -7.74 -8.98
C THR A 143 9.66 -7.72 -9.78
N LEU A 144 8.59 -7.16 -9.21
CA LEU A 144 7.27 -7.07 -9.84
C LEU A 144 7.14 -5.88 -10.81
N SER A 145 8.10 -4.92 -10.81
CA SER A 145 8.06 -3.73 -11.64
C SER A 145 9.05 -3.80 -12.80
N THR A 146 8.64 -3.36 -14.00
CA THR A 146 9.54 -3.29 -15.17
C THR A 146 10.11 -1.90 -15.41
N LYS A 147 9.44 -0.85 -14.93
CA LYS A 147 9.90 0.55 -15.05
C LYS A 147 10.28 1.14 -13.68
N GLY A 148 9.64 0.71 -12.62
CA GLY A 148 9.96 1.14 -11.26
C GLY A 148 8.81 0.97 -10.28
N PHE A 149 9.11 1.23 -9.01
CA PHE A 149 8.10 1.20 -7.96
C PHE A 149 8.13 2.49 -7.12
N ALA A 150 7.01 2.78 -6.48
CA ALA A 150 6.88 3.87 -5.53
C ALA A 150 6.23 3.38 -4.24
N ILE A 151 6.79 3.77 -3.11
CA ILE A 151 6.35 3.35 -1.79
C ILE A 151 6.44 4.50 -0.79
N ASN A 152 5.53 4.56 0.17
CA ASN A 152 5.71 5.40 1.36
C ASN A 152 5.82 4.55 2.62
N PHE A 153 6.44 5.11 3.63
CA PHE A 153 6.55 4.52 4.96
C PHE A 153 6.61 5.61 6.04
N LEU A 154 6.37 5.23 7.28
CA LEU A 154 6.55 6.12 8.42
C LEU A 154 8.04 6.23 8.76
N THR A 155 8.48 7.47 9.00
CA THR A 155 9.88 7.76 9.31
C THR A 155 10.15 7.77 10.81
N ASP A 156 11.32 7.32 11.24
CA ASP A 156 11.82 7.40 12.62
C ASP A 156 12.01 8.84 13.10
N TYR A 157 12.00 9.85 12.21
CA TYR A 157 11.92 11.27 12.55
C TYR A 157 10.54 11.72 13.07
N THR A 158 9.55 10.82 13.06
CA THR A 158 8.24 11.07 13.65
C THR A 158 8.38 11.41 15.14
N ASP A 159 7.65 12.43 15.62
CA ASP A 159 7.63 12.82 17.05
C ASP A 159 7.25 11.61 17.92
N GLU A 160 8.10 11.33 18.94
CA GLU A 160 7.91 10.20 19.85
C GLU A 160 6.53 10.16 20.52
N ARG A 161 5.91 11.34 20.74
CA ARG A 161 4.56 11.42 21.36
C ARG A 161 3.44 10.83 20.53
N ILE A 162 3.65 10.66 19.22
CA ILE A 162 2.64 10.14 18.29
C ILE A 162 3.04 8.79 17.72
N LYS A 163 4.20 8.25 18.06
CA LYS A 163 4.56 6.88 17.71
C LYS A 163 3.72 5.87 18.49
N THR A 164 3.36 4.78 17.85
CA THR A 164 2.62 3.67 18.46
C THR A 164 3.35 2.34 18.25
N ASN A 165 3.09 1.38 19.10
CA ASN A 165 3.75 0.06 19.04
C ASN A 165 3.24 -0.81 17.89
N GLU A 166 2.06 -0.53 17.37
CA GLU A 166 1.45 -1.24 16.25
C GLU A 166 2.07 -0.85 14.90
N LEU A 167 2.85 0.26 14.90
CA LEU A 167 3.49 0.78 13.69
C LEU A 167 5.01 0.74 13.82
N PHE A 168 5.68 0.55 12.69
CA PHE A 168 7.13 0.60 12.59
C PHE A 168 7.58 1.83 11.81
N TYR A 169 8.66 2.44 12.27
CA TYR A 169 9.20 3.69 11.75
C TYR A 169 10.59 3.45 11.20
N TYR A 170 10.72 3.55 9.88
CA TYR A 170 11.97 3.26 9.17
C TYR A 170 12.88 4.49 9.11
N SER A 171 14.21 4.28 9.14
CA SER A 171 15.18 5.32 8.81
C SER A 171 15.15 5.62 7.32
N PRO A 172 14.86 6.88 6.90
CA PRO A 172 14.86 7.26 5.49
C PRO A 172 16.21 7.05 4.81
N GLU A 173 17.30 7.28 5.54
CA GLU A 173 18.67 7.12 5.02
C GLU A 173 18.98 5.66 4.69
N LEU A 174 18.60 4.74 5.59
CA LEU A 174 18.82 3.31 5.37
C LEU A 174 17.97 2.79 4.22
N MET A 175 16.69 3.18 4.15
CA MET A 175 15.80 2.79 3.06
C MET A 175 16.30 3.35 1.71
N TYR A 176 16.72 4.64 1.68
CA TYR A 176 17.30 5.24 0.49
C TYR A 176 18.59 4.55 0.05
N THR A 177 19.50 4.29 1.01
CA THR A 177 20.78 3.61 0.72
C THR A 177 20.54 2.22 0.16
N TYR A 178 19.61 1.47 0.74
CA TYR A 178 19.24 0.14 0.26
C TYR A 178 18.72 0.18 -1.19
N CYS A 179 17.85 1.12 -1.52
CA CYS A 179 17.33 1.26 -2.89
C CYS A 179 18.40 1.70 -3.93
N LYS A 180 19.59 2.11 -3.50
CA LYS A 180 20.71 2.50 -4.39
C LYS A 180 21.69 1.36 -4.67
N MET A 181 21.62 0.26 -3.93
CA MET A 181 22.47 -0.93 -4.15
C MET A 181 21.95 -1.79 -5.26
#